data_63350be89ce41f25bbf5c71224b5ce19
#
_entry.id   63350be89ce41f25bbf5c71224b5ce19
#
_cell.length_a   1.000
_cell.length_b   1.000
_cell.length_c   1.000
_cell.angle_alpha   90.00
_cell.angle_beta   90.00
_cell.angle_gamma   90.00
#
_symmetry.space_group_name_H-M   'P 1'
#
loop_
_entity.id
_entity.type
_entity.pdbx_description
1 polymer ?
#
loop_
_entity_poly.entity_id
_entity_poly.type
_entity_poly.pdbx_seq_one_letter_code
_entity_poly.pdbx_strand_id
1 'polypeptide(L)'
;MRITIIGASHLGLTIAKLLANESYDVILVDENEAILESIRDELDILTIHADGTSPSLMRDPDIRKSDFLVAATASDESNIIASILARQNGIPHTIARIREMKYLSEPASYLHENFDIDLILSPELITARDIFQLLRTPHALNIEDFAGGRVRLLETKLSTTSPLIHIPLHALSLPPSLLIAMVQRDHDILIPHGDDCLLPMDNVYFLGTPASLSEMESRANLRVQRKAKKVVIIGAGRIGQALAPMLEAQGLSVKVIDKDRKRCETMAQKLRKGLVLAG
;
A
#
# COMPACT_ATOMS: atom_id res chain seq x y z
N MET A 1 -22.27 8.68 5.37
CA MET A 1 -20.90 9.09 5.76
C MET A 1 -20.44 10.14 4.76
N ARG A 2 -19.95 11.28 5.25
CA ARG A 2 -19.51 12.41 4.42
C ARG A 2 -17.98 12.50 4.46
N ILE A 3 -17.37 12.66 3.29
CA ILE A 3 -15.92 12.67 3.14
C ILE A 3 -15.50 13.90 2.33
N THR A 4 -14.67 14.75 2.92
CA THR A 4 -14.05 15.88 2.20
C THR A 4 -12.67 15.49 1.71
N ILE A 5 -12.41 15.69 0.41
CA ILE A 5 -11.13 15.46 -0.25
C ILE A 5 -10.55 16.80 -0.65
N ILE A 6 -9.35 17.12 -0.15
CA ILE A 6 -8.60 18.32 -0.53
C ILE A 6 -7.57 17.95 -1.59
N GLY A 7 -7.72 18.50 -2.79
CA GLY A 7 -6.83 18.29 -3.94
C GLY A 7 -7.39 17.33 -4.99
N ALA A 8 -7.69 17.86 -6.18
CA ALA A 8 -8.09 17.12 -7.38
C ALA A 8 -6.87 16.52 -8.13
N SER A 9 -5.86 16.07 -7.38
CA SER A 9 -4.73 15.31 -7.92
C SER A 9 -5.22 13.95 -8.45
N HIS A 10 -4.37 13.24 -9.20
CA HIS A 10 -4.72 11.89 -9.68
C HIS A 10 -5.20 10.97 -8.53
N LEU A 11 -4.55 11.03 -7.36
CA LEU A 11 -4.97 10.26 -6.19
C LEU A 11 -6.32 10.75 -5.65
N GLY A 12 -6.48 12.07 -5.45
CA GLY A 12 -7.72 12.64 -4.94
C GLY A 12 -8.93 12.32 -5.84
N LEU A 13 -8.75 12.43 -7.16
CA LEU A 13 -9.78 12.06 -8.14
C LEU A 13 -10.10 10.56 -8.12
N THR A 14 -9.09 9.71 -7.99
CA THR A 14 -9.31 8.26 -7.90
C THR A 14 -10.12 7.92 -6.65
N ILE A 15 -9.77 8.51 -5.49
CA ILE A 15 -10.50 8.32 -4.24
C ILE A 15 -11.94 8.84 -4.38
N ALA A 16 -12.13 10.05 -4.95
CA ALA A 16 -13.44 10.62 -5.14
C ALA A 16 -14.35 9.73 -6.00
N LYS A 17 -13.82 9.22 -7.12
CA LYS A 17 -14.56 8.29 -8.02
C LYS A 17 -14.95 6.99 -7.30
N LEU A 18 -14.04 6.39 -6.57
CA LEU A 18 -14.32 5.14 -5.83
C LEU A 18 -15.38 5.36 -4.76
N LEU A 19 -15.29 6.43 -3.98
CA LEU A 19 -16.24 6.73 -2.91
C LEU A 19 -17.62 7.13 -3.44
N ALA A 20 -17.68 7.90 -4.53
CA ALA A 20 -18.94 8.24 -5.18
C ALA A 20 -19.67 7.00 -5.70
N ASN A 21 -18.96 6.04 -6.29
CA ASN A 21 -19.53 4.77 -6.75
C ASN A 21 -20.09 3.91 -5.60
N GLU A 22 -19.55 4.04 -4.41
CA GLU A 22 -20.04 3.37 -3.19
C GLU A 22 -21.13 4.20 -2.46
N SER A 23 -21.66 5.25 -3.12
CA SER A 23 -22.74 6.11 -2.60
C SER A 23 -22.40 6.87 -1.31
N TYR A 24 -21.13 7.20 -1.10
CA TYR A 24 -20.71 8.14 -0.06
C TYR A 24 -20.98 9.59 -0.49
N ASP A 25 -21.25 10.45 0.50
CA ASP A 25 -21.40 11.89 0.30
C ASP A 25 -20.00 12.54 0.21
N VAL A 26 -19.58 12.86 -1.00
CA VAL A 26 -18.21 13.32 -1.30
C VAL A 26 -18.17 14.80 -1.60
N ILE A 27 -17.26 15.52 -0.95
CA ILE A 27 -16.92 16.91 -1.25
C ILE A 27 -15.48 16.94 -1.79
N LEU A 28 -15.28 17.47 -3.00
CA LEU A 28 -13.95 17.65 -3.59
C LEU A 28 -13.60 19.12 -3.62
N VAL A 29 -12.46 19.47 -3.05
CA VAL A 29 -11.93 20.84 -2.98
C VAL A 29 -10.64 20.96 -3.77
N ASP A 30 -10.53 21.92 -4.66
CA ASP A 30 -9.29 22.26 -5.38
C ASP A 30 -9.24 23.73 -5.77
N GLU A 31 -8.05 24.25 -6.00
CA GLU A 31 -7.83 25.61 -6.50
C GLU A 31 -8.01 25.72 -8.02
N ASN A 32 -8.10 24.62 -8.73
CA ASN A 32 -8.25 24.56 -10.18
C ASN A 32 -9.71 24.35 -10.57
N GLU A 33 -10.40 25.45 -10.85
CA GLU A 33 -11.81 25.43 -11.27
C GLU A 33 -12.05 24.57 -12.52
N ALA A 34 -11.13 24.58 -13.50
CA ALA A 34 -11.32 23.82 -14.74
C ALA A 34 -11.35 22.30 -14.51
N ILE A 35 -10.58 21.80 -13.54
CA ILE A 35 -10.63 20.40 -13.14
C ILE A 35 -11.95 20.11 -12.44
N LEU A 36 -12.40 20.98 -11.54
CA LEU A 36 -13.65 20.81 -10.82
C LEU A 36 -14.87 20.82 -11.76
N GLU A 37 -14.88 21.69 -12.76
CA GLU A 37 -15.95 21.72 -13.80
C GLU A 37 -16.02 20.40 -14.55
N SER A 38 -14.88 19.85 -14.99
CA SER A 38 -14.86 18.58 -15.70
C SER A 38 -15.39 17.41 -14.86
N ILE A 39 -15.22 17.48 -13.55
CA ILE A 39 -15.64 16.43 -12.62
C ILE A 39 -17.15 16.53 -12.28
N ARG A 40 -17.72 17.74 -12.22
CA ARG A 40 -19.17 17.95 -12.02
C ARG A 40 -20.02 17.27 -13.08
N ASP A 41 -19.50 17.17 -14.29
CA ASP A 41 -20.21 16.51 -15.40
C ASP A 41 -20.09 14.97 -15.35
N GLU A 42 -19.08 14.45 -14.64
CA GLU A 42 -18.79 13.01 -14.57
C GLU A 42 -19.33 12.32 -13.31
N LEU A 43 -19.34 13.03 -12.18
CA LEU A 43 -19.60 12.45 -10.86
C LEU A 43 -20.65 13.26 -10.08
N ASP A 44 -21.52 12.55 -9.39
CA ASP A 44 -22.47 13.15 -8.44
C ASP A 44 -21.77 13.44 -7.09
N ILE A 45 -20.99 14.51 -7.08
CA ILE A 45 -20.25 14.97 -5.89
C ILE A 45 -20.33 16.49 -5.76
N LEU A 46 -20.21 17.01 -4.55
CA LEU A 46 -20.08 18.44 -4.33
C LEU A 46 -18.64 18.88 -4.60
N THR A 47 -18.47 19.92 -5.45
CA THR A 47 -17.15 20.50 -5.72
C THR A 47 -17.06 21.93 -5.17
N ILE A 48 -15.95 22.27 -4.51
CA ILE A 48 -15.70 23.60 -3.94
C ILE A 48 -14.37 24.12 -4.49
N HIS A 49 -14.42 25.28 -5.15
CA HIS A 49 -13.24 25.99 -5.61
C HIS A 49 -12.65 26.82 -4.47
N ALA A 50 -11.56 26.34 -3.87
CA ALA A 50 -10.90 27.00 -2.75
C ALA A 50 -9.48 26.47 -2.50
N ASP A 51 -8.68 27.27 -1.78
CA ASP A 51 -7.42 26.84 -1.18
C ASP A 51 -7.71 25.93 0.03
N GLY A 52 -7.25 24.65 -0.08
CA GLY A 52 -7.42 23.63 0.96
C GLY A 52 -6.75 23.94 2.29
N THR A 53 -5.83 24.91 2.32
CA THR A 53 -5.16 25.38 3.54
C THR A 53 -5.83 26.59 4.17
N SER A 54 -6.94 27.08 3.58
CA SER A 54 -7.64 28.26 4.08
C SER A 54 -8.44 27.96 5.35
N PRO A 55 -8.23 28.71 6.44
CA PRO A 55 -9.08 28.59 7.64
C PRO A 55 -10.56 28.91 7.39
N SER A 56 -10.87 29.73 6.37
CA SER A 56 -12.26 30.04 6.01
C SER A 56 -12.98 28.83 5.41
N LEU A 57 -12.30 28.03 4.61
CA LEU A 57 -12.80 26.78 4.06
C LEU A 57 -13.23 25.81 5.18
N MET A 58 -12.40 25.66 6.20
CA MET A 58 -12.69 24.73 7.30
C MET A 58 -13.85 25.18 8.21
N ARG A 59 -14.34 26.44 8.06
CA ARG A 59 -15.54 26.93 8.73
C ARG A 59 -16.81 26.71 7.93
N ASP A 60 -16.69 26.27 6.69
CA ASP A 60 -17.83 25.94 5.85
C ASP A 60 -18.68 24.86 6.55
N PRO A 61 -20.01 25.08 6.69
CA PRO A 61 -20.88 24.16 7.42
C PRO A 61 -20.92 22.75 6.83
N ASP A 62 -20.76 22.61 5.51
CA ASP A 62 -20.78 21.31 4.86
C ASP A 62 -19.50 20.55 5.07
N ILE A 63 -18.35 21.23 5.04
CA ILE A 63 -17.04 20.62 5.35
C ILE A 63 -16.95 20.21 6.83
N ARG A 64 -17.43 21.04 7.75
CA ARG A 64 -17.43 20.73 9.20
C ARG A 64 -18.27 19.52 9.58
N LYS A 65 -19.23 19.13 8.76
CA LYS A 65 -20.06 17.91 8.96
C LYS A 65 -19.38 16.65 8.42
N SER A 66 -18.19 16.75 7.87
CA SER A 66 -17.49 15.58 7.33
C SER A 66 -17.02 14.66 8.45
N ASP A 67 -17.20 13.36 8.22
CA ASP A 67 -16.67 12.30 9.09
C ASP A 67 -15.16 12.13 8.87
N PHE A 68 -14.71 12.35 7.62
CA PHE A 68 -13.31 12.23 7.22
C PHE A 68 -12.87 13.43 6.37
N LEU A 69 -11.60 13.83 6.55
CA LEU A 69 -10.92 14.70 5.59
C LEU A 69 -9.69 13.96 5.04
N VAL A 70 -9.59 13.91 3.72
CA VAL A 70 -8.47 13.32 2.99
C VAL A 70 -7.70 14.44 2.28
N ALA A 71 -6.53 14.81 2.76
CA ALA A 71 -5.66 15.79 2.13
C ALA A 71 -4.72 15.09 1.12
N ALA A 72 -4.97 15.29 -0.18
CA ALA A 72 -4.32 14.59 -1.28
C ALA A 72 -3.77 15.52 -2.37
N THR A 73 -3.39 16.75 -2.00
CA THR A 73 -2.77 17.71 -2.92
C THR A 73 -1.37 17.29 -3.38
N ALA A 74 -0.75 18.12 -4.22
CA ALA A 74 0.63 17.90 -4.65
C ALA A 74 1.68 18.36 -3.61
N SER A 75 1.32 19.07 -2.54
CA SER A 75 2.21 19.57 -1.48
C SER A 75 1.97 18.82 -0.17
N ASP A 76 3.03 18.24 0.39
CA ASP A 76 2.97 17.57 1.68
C ASP A 76 2.67 18.57 2.80
N GLU A 77 3.24 19.77 2.72
CA GLU A 77 3.01 20.85 3.68
C GLU A 77 1.53 21.29 3.68
N SER A 78 0.94 21.46 2.49
CA SER A 78 -0.50 21.77 2.37
C SER A 78 -1.37 20.64 2.94
N ASN A 79 -1.01 19.38 2.71
CA ASN A 79 -1.74 18.24 3.23
C ASN A 79 -1.69 18.18 4.76
N ILE A 80 -0.53 18.47 5.36
CA ILE A 80 -0.37 18.56 6.82
C ILE A 80 -1.22 19.71 7.38
N ILE A 81 -1.12 20.91 6.78
CA ILE A 81 -1.86 22.10 7.25
C ILE A 81 -3.37 21.85 7.14
N ALA A 82 -3.85 21.34 6.01
CA ALA A 82 -5.28 21.04 5.83
C ALA A 82 -5.80 20.04 6.88
N SER A 83 -5.03 19.00 7.19
CA SER A 83 -5.39 18.00 8.19
C SER A 83 -5.44 18.60 9.61
N ILE A 84 -4.46 19.43 9.99
CA ILE A 84 -4.46 20.13 11.29
C ILE A 84 -5.67 21.05 11.41
N LEU A 85 -5.94 21.86 10.38
CA LEU A 85 -7.09 22.78 10.39
C LEU A 85 -8.42 22.02 10.47
N ALA A 86 -8.55 20.91 9.75
CA ALA A 86 -9.73 20.06 9.80
C ALA A 86 -9.99 19.54 11.21
N ARG A 87 -8.96 19.02 11.85
CA ARG A 87 -9.04 18.49 13.21
C ARG A 87 -9.44 19.59 14.22
N GLN A 88 -8.82 20.76 14.12
CA GLN A 88 -9.15 21.91 14.98
C GLN A 88 -10.58 22.43 14.79
N ASN A 89 -11.17 22.18 13.62
CA ASN A 89 -12.57 22.56 13.32
C ASN A 89 -13.58 21.42 13.57
N GLY A 90 -13.14 20.31 14.19
CA GLY A 90 -14.01 19.26 14.69
C GLY A 90 -14.24 18.08 13.75
N ILE A 91 -13.51 17.97 12.65
CA ILE A 91 -13.58 16.78 11.79
C ILE A 91 -12.89 15.61 12.52
N PRO A 92 -13.58 14.49 12.76
CA PRO A 92 -13.09 13.45 13.65
C PRO A 92 -11.92 12.63 13.10
N HIS A 93 -11.81 12.52 11.77
CA HIS A 93 -10.77 11.71 11.15
C HIS A 93 -10.05 12.43 10.02
N THR A 94 -8.71 12.38 10.04
CA THR A 94 -7.87 13.02 9.04
C THR A 94 -6.87 12.06 8.43
N ILE A 95 -6.74 12.13 7.10
CA ILE A 95 -5.81 11.34 6.31
C ILE A 95 -4.96 12.30 5.48
N ALA A 96 -3.64 12.26 5.61
CA ALA A 96 -2.73 13.10 4.85
C ALA A 96 -1.87 12.27 3.90
N ARG A 97 -1.84 12.67 2.62
CA ARG A 97 -0.85 12.15 1.67
C ARG A 97 0.50 12.80 1.94
N ILE A 98 1.51 11.98 2.23
CA ILE A 98 2.89 12.40 2.46
C ILE A 98 3.82 11.61 1.54
N ARG A 99 4.70 12.31 0.81
CA ARG A 99 5.63 11.72 -0.16
C ARG A 99 7.09 11.92 0.21
N GLU A 100 7.38 12.99 0.96
CA GLU A 100 8.73 13.36 1.32
C GLU A 100 9.26 12.47 2.45
N MET A 101 10.41 11.82 2.19
CA MET A 101 11.05 10.93 3.16
C MET A 101 11.43 11.63 4.48
N LYS A 102 11.62 12.96 4.47
CA LYS A 102 11.91 13.73 5.69
C LYS A 102 10.80 13.62 6.75
N TYR A 103 9.54 13.49 6.30
CA TYR A 103 8.39 13.27 7.19
C TYR A 103 8.17 11.78 7.50
N LEU A 104 8.44 10.89 6.52
CA LEU A 104 8.21 9.46 6.64
C LEU A 104 9.30 8.71 7.41
N SER A 105 10.46 9.35 7.65
CA SER A 105 11.55 8.79 8.47
C SER A 105 11.31 8.92 9.97
N GLU A 106 10.44 9.84 10.37
CA GLU A 106 10.00 9.93 11.75
C GLU A 106 9.05 8.77 12.09
N PRO A 107 8.96 8.35 13.37
CA PRO A 107 7.96 7.38 13.78
C PRO A 107 6.55 7.80 13.34
N ALA A 108 5.73 6.86 12.89
CA ALA A 108 4.35 7.17 12.47
C ALA A 108 3.55 7.88 13.59
N SER A 109 3.87 7.60 14.86
CA SER A 109 3.33 8.28 16.02
C SER A 109 3.65 9.76 16.07
N TYR A 110 4.81 10.20 15.50
CA TYR A 110 5.23 11.60 15.56
C TYR A 110 4.20 12.56 14.92
N LEU A 111 3.75 12.22 13.71
CA LEU A 111 2.76 13.05 12.99
C LEU A 111 1.38 12.94 13.64
N HIS A 112 1.02 11.78 14.18
CA HIS A 112 -0.20 11.60 14.93
C HIS A 112 -0.18 12.40 16.24
N GLU A 113 0.86 12.27 17.06
CA GLU A 113 0.97 12.92 18.37
C GLU A 113 1.13 14.43 18.29
N ASN A 114 1.84 14.96 17.26
CA ASN A 114 2.15 16.37 17.15
C ASN A 114 1.21 17.16 16.23
N PHE A 115 0.60 16.49 15.24
CA PHE A 115 -0.26 17.15 14.25
C PHE A 115 -1.68 16.59 14.20
N ASP A 116 -1.98 15.59 15.04
CA ASP A 116 -3.31 14.97 15.16
C ASP A 116 -3.82 14.39 13.83
N ILE A 117 -2.89 13.79 13.04
CA ILE A 117 -3.18 13.14 11.77
C ILE A 117 -3.34 11.63 12.03
N ASP A 118 -4.53 11.07 11.76
CA ASP A 118 -4.83 9.68 12.10
C ASP A 118 -4.12 8.70 11.15
N LEU A 119 -4.03 9.03 9.85
CA LEU A 119 -3.40 8.16 8.86
C LEU A 119 -2.54 8.93 7.87
N ILE A 120 -1.33 8.42 7.66
CA ILE A 120 -0.42 8.90 6.62
C ILE A 120 -0.51 7.96 5.43
N LEU A 121 -0.86 8.50 4.28
CA LEU A 121 -0.92 7.78 3.02
C LEU A 121 0.29 8.13 2.14
N SER A 122 1.18 7.18 1.95
CA SER A 122 2.32 7.28 1.02
C SER A 122 2.25 6.16 -0.01
N PRO A 123 1.61 6.38 -1.17
CA PRO A 123 1.50 5.36 -2.22
C PRO A 123 2.87 4.83 -2.66
N GLU A 124 3.85 5.70 -2.75
CA GLU A 124 5.20 5.34 -3.17
C GLU A 124 5.91 4.40 -2.18
N LEU A 125 5.71 4.62 -0.87
CA LEU A 125 6.27 3.76 0.17
C LEU A 125 5.52 2.43 0.26
N ILE A 126 4.20 2.44 0.11
CA ILE A 126 3.37 1.23 0.04
C ILE A 126 3.83 0.37 -1.13
N THR A 127 3.90 0.95 -2.35
CA THR A 127 4.39 0.23 -3.54
C THR A 127 5.81 -0.33 -3.35
N ALA A 128 6.72 0.45 -2.73
CA ALA A 128 8.07 -0.03 -2.45
C ALA A 128 8.07 -1.24 -1.50
N ARG A 129 7.20 -1.22 -0.48
CA ARG A 129 7.02 -2.34 0.46
C ARG A 129 6.45 -3.58 -0.23
N ASP A 130 5.47 -3.41 -1.11
CA ASP A 130 4.86 -4.51 -1.86
C ASP A 130 5.89 -5.17 -2.79
N ILE A 131 6.64 -4.37 -3.56
CA ILE A 131 7.75 -4.88 -4.38
C ILE A 131 8.79 -5.60 -3.53
N PHE A 132 9.15 -5.03 -2.37
CA PHE A 132 10.08 -5.64 -1.44
C PHE A 132 9.59 -7.00 -0.92
N GLN A 133 8.31 -7.12 -0.57
CA GLN A 133 7.70 -8.37 -0.14
C GLN A 133 7.72 -9.43 -1.25
N LEU A 134 7.34 -9.06 -2.49
CA LEU A 134 7.38 -9.95 -3.65
C LEU A 134 8.80 -10.49 -3.91
N LEU A 135 9.82 -9.64 -3.78
CA LEU A 135 11.22 -10.07 -3.96
C LEU A 135 11.72 -11.01 -2.85
N ARG A 136 11.16 -10.89 -1.64
CA ARG A 136 11.45 -11.80 -0.52
C ARG A 136 10.77 -13.15 -0.64
N THR A 137 9.59 -13.16 -1.22
CA THR A 137 8.73 -14.34 -1.33
C THR A 137 8.33 -14.57 -2.80
N PRO A 138 9.30 -14.97 -3.66
CA PRO A 138 9.08 -15.03 -5.12
C PRO A 138 8.02 -16.04 -5.58
N HIS A 139 7.63 -16.96 -4.71
CA HIS A 139 6.56 -17.95 -4.96
C HIS A 139 5.17 -17.45 -4.53
N ALA A 140 5.10 -16.32 -3.81
CA ALA A 140 3.83 -15.69 -3.48
C ALA A 140 3.30 -14.91 -4.69
N LEU A 141 2.02 -15.10 -4.98
CA LEU A 141 1.28 -14.27 -5.93
C LEU A 141 0.81 -12.99 -5.24
N ASN A 142 0.41 -13.13 -3.97
CA ASN A 142 -0.02 -12.02 -3.13
C ASN A 142 0.35 -12.26 -1.66
N ILE A 143 0.58 -11.18 -0.91
CA ILE A 143 0.85 -11.21 0.53
C ILE A 143 0.12 -10.05 1.18
N GLU A 144 -0.73 -10.35 2.16
CA GLU A 144 -1.41 -9.34 2.96
C GLU A 144 -1.14 -9.54 4.44
N ASP A 145 -0.75 -8.48 5.14
CA ASP A 145 -0.50 -8.48 6.57
C ASP A 145 -1.70 -7.89 7.34
N PHE A 146 -2.18 -8.63 8.34
CA PHE A 146 -3.27 -8.23 9.24
C PHE A 146 -2.77 -8.08 10.67
N ALA A 147 -3.53 -7.31 11.47
CA ALA A 147 -3.28 -7.11 12.89
C ALA A 147 -1.83 -6.66 13.21
N GLY A 148 -1.28 -5.72 12.42
CA GLY A 148 0.08 -5.23 12.58
C GLY A 148 1.15 -6.28 12.24
N GLY A 149 0.88 -7.16 11.28
CA GLY A 149 1.81 -8.20 10.82
C GLY A 149 1.82 -9.47 11.68
N ARG A 150 0.92 -9.59 12.66
CA ARG A 150 0.78 -10.81 13.49
C ARG A 150 0.15 -11.97 12.73
N VAL A 151 -0.72 -11.66 11.78
CA VAL A 151 -1.37 -12.61 10.88
C VAL A 151 -1.09 -12.21 9.45
N ARG A 152 -0.83 -13.18 8.59
CA ARG A 152 -0.53 -12.99 7.19
C ARG A 152 -1.35 -13.92 6.32
N LEU A 153 -1.91 -13.39 5.24
CA LEU A 153 -2.45 -14.14 4.12
C LEU A 153 -1.37 -14.28 3.04
N LEU A 154 -1.12 -15.49 2.61
CA LEU A 154 -0.17 -15.83 1.54
C LEU A 154 -0.92 -16.54 0.42
N GLU A 155 -0.98 -15.92 -0.74
CA GLU A 155 -1.45 -16.57 -1.96
C GLU A 155 -0.27 -17.20 -2.70
N THR A 156 -0.37 -18.46 -3.06
CA THR A 156 0.65 -19.17 -3.83
C THR A 156 0.03 -20.17 -4.80
N LYS A 157 0.67 -20.36 -5.94
CA LYS A 157 0.28 -21.37 -6.92
C LYS A 157 1.02 -22.66 -6.68
N LEU A 158 0.30 -23.77 -6.56
CA LEU A 158 0.91 -25.07 -6.37
C LEU A 158 1.52 -25.61 -7.67
N SER A 159 2.74 -26.08 -7.57
CA SER A 159 3.38 -26.79 -8.68
C SER A 159 2.82 -28.21 -8.83
N THR A 160 3.02 -28.81 -10.00
CA THR A 160 2.67 -30.22 -10.25
C THR A 160 3.45 -31.21 -9.40
N THR A 161 4.53 -30.80 -8.76
CA THR A 161 5.40 -31.61 -7.90
C THR A 161 5.27 -31.24 -6.43
N SER A 162 4.27 -30.44 -6.06
CA SER A 162 4.07 -30.05 -4.66
C SER A 162 3.72 -31.29 -3.80
N PRO A 163 4.33 -31.45 -2.63
CA PRO A 163 3.99 -32.56 -1.72
C PRO A 163 2.61 -32.40 -1.06
N LEU A 164 1.90 -31.32 -1.31
CA LEU A 164 0.58 -31.02 -0.72
C LEU A 164 -0.59 -31.49 -1.58
N ILE A 165 -0.36 -31.84 -2.84
CA ILE A 165 -1.43 -32.23 -3.78
C ILE A 165 -1.88 -33.66 -3.55
N HIS A 166 -3.14 -33.93 -3.88
CA HIS A 166 -3.75 -35.25 -3.82
C HIS A 166 -3.81 -35.92 -2.41
N ILE A 167 -3.62 -35.11 -1.36
CA ILE A 167 -3.73 -35.53 0.03
C ILE A 167 -4.93 -34.82 0.65
N PRO A 168 -5.86 -35.52 1.32
CA PRO A 168 -6.95 -34.88 2.06
C PRO A 168 -6.40 -33.88 3.09
N LEU A 169 -7.05 -32.75 3.23
CA LEU A 169 -6.54 -31.66 4.08
C LEU A 169 -6.41 -32.06 5.54
N HIS A 170 -7.32 -32.92 6.05
CA HIS A 170 -7.23 -33.46 7.42
C HIS A 170 -5.99 -34.35 7.65
N ALA A 171 -5.42 -34.90 6.58
CA ALA A 171 -4.20 -35.72 6.64
C ALA A 171 -2.92 -34.90 6.45
N LEU A 172 -3.04 -33.65 6.05
CA LEU A 172 -1.90 -32.74 5.97
C LEU A 172 -1.48 -32.30 7.39
N SER A 173 -0.26 -32.60 7.77
CA SER A 173 0.32 -32.11 9.02
C SER A 173 0.67 -30.63 8.89
N LEU A 174 -0.33 -29.76 8.90
CA LEU A 174 -0.12 -28.31 8.82
C LEU A 174 0.52 -27.79 10.12
N PRO A 175 1.41 -26.76 10.03
CA PRO A 175 1.92 -26.09 11.21
C PRO A 175 0.80 -25.58 12.11
N PRO A 176 0.98 -25.53 13.44
CA PRO A 176 0.05 -24.84 14.34
C PRO A 176 -0.17 -23.38 13.88
N SER A 177 -1.38 -22.87 14.05
CA SER A 177 -1.75 -21.52 13.62
C SER A 177 -1.64 -21.26 12.12
N LEU A 178 -1.79 -22.30 11.29
CA LEU A 178 -1.92 -22.20 9.84
C LEU A 178 -3.25 -22.78 9.39
N LEU A 179 -3.94 -22.05 8.54
CA LEU A 179 -5.21 -22.44 7.91
C LEU A 179 -5.08 -22.29 6.39
N ILE A 180 -5.67 -23.22 5.65
CA ILE A 180 -5.98 -23.02 4.24
C ILE A 180 -7.35 -22.35 4.17
N ALA A 181 -7.35 -21.05 3.94
CA ALA A 181 -8.57 -20.24 4.01
C ALA A 181 -9.43 -20.38 2.74
N MET A 182 -8.77 -20.54 1.59
CA MET A 182 -9.44 -20.57 0.30
C MET A 182 -8.56 -21.27 -0.74
N VAL A 183 -9.20 -21.90 -1.71
CA VAL A 183 -8.54 -22.44 -2.91
C VAL A 183 -9.25 -21.88 -4.14
N GLN A 184 -8.51 -21.29 -5.05
CA GLN A 184 -9.00 -20.92 -6.37
C GLN A 184 -8.51 -21.96 -7.38
N ARG A 185 -9.47 -22.65 -8.00
CA ARG A 185 -9.23 -23.64 -9.04
C ARG A 185 -9.87 -23.15 -10.33
N ASP A 186 -9.06 -22.87 -11.33
CA ASP A 186 -9.46 -22.20 -12.58
C ASP A 186 -10.20 -20.88 -12.30
N HIS A 187 -11.54 -20.87 -12.41
CA HIS A 187 -12.39 -19.71 -12.13
C HIS A 187 -13.25 -19.89 -10.87
N ASP A 188 -13.21 -21.05 -10.24
CA ASP A 188 -14.02 -21.37 -9.07
C ASP A 188 -13.27 -21.08 -7.77
N ILE A 189 -14.02 -20.54 -6.80
CA ILE A 189 -13.53 -20.30 -5.45
C ILE A 189 -14.11 -21.35 -4.53
N LEU A 190 -13.24 -22.08 -3.84
CA LEU A 190 -13.58 -23.14 -2.92
C LEU A 190 -13.17 -22.75 -1.50
N ILE A 191 -14.08 -22.92 -0.54
CA ILE A 191 -13.74 -22.92 0.88
C ILE A 191 -13.50 -24.39 1.26
N PRO A 192 -12.24 -24.82 1.45
CA PRO A 192 -11.93 -26.23 1.55
C PRO A 192 -12.32 -26.82 2.89
N HIS A 193 -12.76 -28.08 2.88
CA HIS A 193 -13.06 -28.90 4.05
C HIS A 193 -11.99 -29.99 4.24
N GLY A 194 -12.03 -30.70 5.36
CA GLY A 194 -11.02 -31.69 5.71
C GLY A 194 -10.81 -32.82 4.68
N ASP A 195 -11.87 -33.22 3.98
CA ASP A 195 -11.83 -34.31 2.99
C ASP A 195 -11.42 -33.85 1.59
N ASP A 196 -11.35 -32.54 1.37
CA ASP A 196 -10.91 -31.98 0.09
C ASP A 196 -9.41 -32.16 -0.12
N CYS A 197 -9.00 -32.21 -1.39
CA CYS A 197 -7.61 -32.30 -1.79
C CYS A 197 -7.20 -31.08 -2.62
N LEU A 198 -5.97 -30.62 -2.41
CA LEU A 198 -5.33 -29.65 -3.30
C LEU A 198 -4.91 -30.35 -4.60
N LEU A 199 -5.02 -29.62 -5.71
CA LEU A 199 -4.65 -30.13 -7.03
C LEU A 199 -3.48 -29.31 -7.62
N PRO A 200 -2.79 -29.85 -8.63
CA PRO A 200 -1.80 -29.09 -9.36
C PRO A 200 -2.40 -27.80 -9.94
N MET A 201 -1.64 -26.72 -9.89
CA MET A 201 -2.00 -25.38 -10.40
C MET A 201 -3.09 -24.66 -9.61
N ASP A 202 -3.62 -25.19 -8.52
CA ASP A 202 -4.47 -24.45 -7.59
C ASP A 202 -3.74 -23.21 -7.06
N ASN A 203 -4.43 -22.07 -6.99
CA ASN A 203 -4.02 -20.95 -6.17
C ASN A 203 -4.56 -21.18 -4.75
N VAL A 204 -3.65 -21.32 -3.79
CA VAL A 204 -3.99 -21.62 -2.40
C VAL A 204 -3.70 -20.42 -1.52
N TYR A 205 -4.65 -20.06 -0.69
CA TYR A 205 -4.57 -18.97 0.26
C TYR A 205 -4.34 -19.52 1.66
N PHE A 206 -3.11 -19.37 2.14
CA PHE A 206 -2.70 -19.75 3.48
C PHE A 206 -2.83 -18.57 4.43
N LEU A 207 -3.53 -18.74 5.54
CA LEU A 207 -3.67 -17.75 6.60
C LEU A 207 -2.97 -18.24 7.86
N GLY A 208 -2.05 -17.46 8.41
CA GLY A 208 -1.34 -17.87 9.61
C GLY A 208 -0.34 -16.84 10.12
N THR A 209 0.43 -17.21 11.13
CA THR A 209 1.54 -16.39 11.61
C THR A 209 2.68 -16.41 10.60
N PRO A 210 3.55 -15.36 10.54
CA PRO A 210 4.73 -15.38 9.68
C PRO A 210 5.64 -16.60 9.90
N ALA A 211 5.70 -17.11 11.14
CA ALA A 211 6.49 -18.30 11.49
C ALA A 211 5.89 -19.58 10.89
N SER A 212 4.57 -19.82 11.08
CA SER A 212 3.89 -20.99 10.54
C SER A 212 3.86 -21.01 9.01
N LEU A 213 3.71 -19.85 8.37
CA LEU A 213 3.84 -19.72 6.92
C LEU A 213 5.25 -20.07 6.43
N SER A 214 6.29 -19.56 7.11
CA SER A 214 7.68 -19.87 6.76
C SER A 214 8.02 -21.36 6.89
N GLU A 215 7.46 -22.03 7.89
CA GLU A 215 7.58 -23.48 8.06
C GLU A 215 6.87 -24.22 6.93
N MET A 216 5.64 -23.78 6.58
CA MET A 216 4.86 -24.35 5.50
C MET A 216 5.55 -24.19 4.14
N GLU A 217 6.07 -23.03 3.82
CA GLU A 217 6.85 -22.77 2.61
C GLU A 217 8.03 -23.75 2.46
N SER A 218 8.69 -24.05 3.57
CA SER A 218 9.79 -25.01 3.61
C SER A 218 9.33 -26.44 3.34
N ARG A 219 8.24 -26.87 3.97
CA ARG A 219 7.67 -28.22 3.83
C ARG A 219 7.07 -28.46 2.45
N ALA A 220 6.39 -27.46 1.90
CA ALA A 220 5.74 -27.52 0.60
C ALA A 220 6.69 -27.43 -0.60
N ASN A 221 8.01 -27.34 -0.37
CA ASN A 221 9.02 -27.06 -1.39
C ASN A 221 8.72 -25.80 -2.23
N LEU A 222 7.95 -24.84 -1.68
CA LEU A 222 7.63 -23.60 -2.36
C LEU A 222 8.88 -22.69 -2.54
N ARG A 223 9.92 -22.93 -1.74
CA ARG A 223 11.21 -22.20 -1.78
C ARG A 223 12.15 -22.60 -2.91
N VAL A 224 11.69 -23.38 -3.90
CA VAL A 224 12.55 -23.87 -5.01
C VAL A 224 13.04 -22.74 -5.93
N GLN A 225 12.39 -21.58 -5.92
CA GLN A 225 12.91 -20.43 -6.64
C GLN A 225 14.11 -19.82 -5.89
N ARG A 226 15.23 -19.69 -6.60
CA ARG A 226 16.45 -19.09 -6.05
C ARG A 226 16.14 -17.68 -5.56
N LYS A 227 16.34 -17.42 -4.26
CA LYS A 227 16.26 -16.07 -3.71
C LYS A 227 17.11 -15.12 -4.57
N ALA A 228 16.54 -14.01 -4.96
CA ALA A 228 17.27 -12.98 -5.68
C ALA A 228 18.49 -12.56 -4.83
N LYS A 229 19.67 -12.52 -5.43
CA LYS A 229 20.91 -12.04 -4.78
C LYS A 229 21.29 -10.66 -5.30
N LYS A 230 20.85 -10.33 -6.51
CA LYS A 230 21.15 -9.07 -7.19
C LYS A 230 19.85 -8.48 -7.72
N VAL A 231 19.68 -7.18 -7.54
CA VAL A 231 18.52 -6.43 -8.03
C VAL A 231 19.02 -5.22 -8.80
N VAL A 232 18.42 -4.98 -9.94
CA VAL A 232 18.61 -3.76 -10.74
C VAL A 232 17.32 -2.97 -10.67
N ILE A 233 17.40 -1.72 -10.26
CA ILE A 233 16.29 -0.75 -10.22
C ILE A 233 16.54 0.26 -11.33
N ILE A 234 15.60 0.39 -12.25
CA ILE A 234 15.61 1.42 -13.27
C ILE A 234 14.68 2.54 -12.80
N GLY A 235 15.28 3.68 -12.46
CA GLY A 235 14.63 4.84 -11.90
C GLY A 235 14.99 5.11 -10.42
N ALA A 236 15.68 6.22 -10.16
CA ALA A 236 15.95 6.74 -8.82
C ALA A 236 14.85 7.73 -8.36
N GLY A 237 13.60 7.50 -8.79
CA GLY A 237 12.41 8.23 -8.33
C GLY A 237 12.03 7.86 -6.89
N ARG A 238 10.87 8.35 -6.41
CA ARG A 238 10.43 8.13 -5.02
C ARG A 238 10.34 6.66 -4.63
N ILE A 239 9.75 5.80 -5.46
CA ILE A 239 9.68 4.35 -5.22
C ILE A 239 11.09 3.75 -5.16
N GLY A 240 11.95 4.04 -6.13
CA GLY A 240 13.33 3.55 -6.14
C GLY A 240 14.12 3.99 -4.91
N GLN A 241 13.94 5.24 -4.48
CA GLN A 241 14.57 5.80 -3.28
C GLN A 241 14.09 5.15 -1.97
N ALA A 242 12.85 4.68 -1.91
CA ALA A 242 12.35 3.92 -0.77
C ALA A 242 12.81 2.44 -0.83
N LEU A 243 12.71 1.81 -2.00
CA LEU A 243 12.97 0.38 -2.19
C LEU A 243 14.46 0.01 -2.05
N ALA A 244 15.37 0.80 -2.65
CA ALA A 244 16.78 0.43 -2.74
C ALA A 244 17.45 0.24 -1.36
N PRO A 245 17.26 1.13 -0.37
CA PRO A 245 17.80 0.91 0.98
C PRO A 245 17.18 -0.31 1.69
N MET A 246 15.89 -0.59 1.47
CA MET A 246 15.23 -1.77 2.04
C MET A 246 15.86 -3.06 1.54
N LEU A 247 16.14 -3.14 0.24
CA LEU A 247 16.80 -4.30 -0.38
C LEU A 247 18.25 -4.45 0.07
N GLU A 248 18.99 -3.35 0.16
CA GLU A 248 20.37 -3.37 0.66
C GLU A 248 20.46 -3.82 2.10
N ALA A 249 19.53 -3.37 2.98
CA ALA A 249 19.46 -3.77 4.38
C ALA A 249 19.22 -5.28 4.56
N GLN A 250 18.62 -5.95 3.55
CA GLN A 250 18.46 -7.41 3.52
C GLN A 250 19.66 -8.14 2.91
N GLY A 251 20.74 -7.44 2.61
CA GLY A 251 21.96 -8.02 2.07
C GLY A 251 21.92 -8.31 0.56
N LEU A 252 20.95 -7.76 -0.18
CA LEU A 252 20.94 -7.88 -1.64
C LEU A 252 21.95 -6.90 -2.25
N SER A 253 22.57 -7.33 -3.37
CA SER A 253 23.40 -6.43 -4.19
C SER A 253 22.47 -5.57 -5.06
N VAL A 254 22.40 -4.28 -4.75
CA VAL A 254 21.50 -3.35 -5.43
C VAL A 254 22.28 -2.50 -6.43
N LYS A 255 21.75 -2.40 -7.66
CA LYS A 255 22.20 -1.47 -8.68
C LYS A 255 21.03 -0.56 -9.06
N VAL A 256 21.24 0.75 -9.05
CA VAL A 256 20.24 1.74 -9.46
C VAL A 256 20.74 2.47 -10.69
N ILE A 257 19.85 2.68 -11.67
CA ILE A 257 20.17 3.38 -12.91
C ILE A 257 19.13 4.47 -13.11
N ASP A 258 19.56 5.71 -13.33
CA ASP A 258 18.64 6.82 -13.68
C ASP A 258 19.36 7.80 -14.61
N LYS A 259 18.59 8.43 -15.51
CA LYS A 259 19.11 9.47 -16.41
C LYS A 259 19.36 10.81 -15.69
N ASP A 260 18.68 11.05 -14.57
CA ASP A 260 18.83 12.27 -13.77
C ASP A 260 20.01 12.14 -12.80
N ARG A 261 21.08 12.85 -13.10
CA ARG A 261 22.31 12.84 -12.30
C ARG A 261 22.09 13.29 -10.85
N LYS A 262 21.22 14.28 -10.60
CA LYS A 262 20.93 14.75 -9.24
C LYS A 262 20.22 13.67 -8.42
N ARG A 263 19.29 12.93 -9.02
CA ARG A 263 18.63 11.78 -8.37
C ARG A 263 19.65 10.67 -8.07
N CYS A 264 20.58 10.41 -8.98
CA CYS A 264 21.66 9.46 -8.76
C CYS A 264 22.55 9.87 -7.58
N GLU A 265 22.94 11.14 -7.48
CA GLU A 265 23.75 11.67 -6.37
C GLU A 265 23.01 11.55 -5.04
N THR A 266 21.71 11.90 -4.99
CA THR A 266 20.87 11.73 -3.80
C THR A 266 20.75 10.25 -3.39
N MET A 267 20.58 9.36 -4.36
CA MET A 267 20.48 7.92 -4.12
C MET A 267 21.79 7.34 -3.59
N ALA A 268 22.94 7.78 -4.15
CA ALA A 268 24.26 7.32 -3.73
C ALA A 268 24.55 7.65 -2.25
N GLN A 269 24.00 8.76 -1.75
CA GLN A 269 24.14 9.12 -0.31
C GLN A 269 23.32 8.21 0.61
N LYS A 270 22.25 7.59 0.10
CA LYS A 270 21.36 6.72 0.87
C LYS A 270 21.83 5.26 0.93
N LEU A 271 22.61 4.82 -0.06
CA LEU A 271 23.11 3.45 -0.16
C LEU A 271 24.53 3.35 0.41
N ARG A 272 24.81 2.24 1.11
CA ARG A 272 26.13 1.97 1.71
C ARG A 272 27.04 1.19 0.75
N LYS A 273 26.49 0.25 0.00
CA LYS A 273 27.21 -0.69 -0.89
C LYS A 273 26.62 -0.74 -2.29
N GLY A 274 25.39 -0.24 -2.46
CA GLY A 274 24.71 -0.24 -3.74
C GLY A 274 25.43 0.62 -4.79
N LEU A 275 25.41 0.17 -6.04
CA LEU A 275 25.98 0.89 -7.18
C LEU A 275 24.92 1.77 -7.82
N VAL A 276 25.20 3.07 -7.98
CA VAL A 276 24.31 4.01 -8.68
C VAL A 276 24.99 4.50 -9.96
N LEU A 277 24.29 4.40 -11.06
CA LEU A 277 24.77 4.78 -12.38
C LEU A 277 23.85 5.84 -12.99
N ALA A 278 24.46 6.90 -13.51
CA ALA A 278 23.78 7.89 -14.33
C ALA A 278 23.89 7.44 -15.82
N GLY A 279 22.75 7.21 -16.49
CA GLY A 279 22.75 6.78 -17.89
C GLY A 279 21.34 6.59 -18.44
#